data_c81d09d462c656c7bab00844a91b8794
#
_entry.id   c81d09d462c656c7bab00844a91b8794
#
_cell.length_a   1.000
_cell.length_b   1.000
_cell.length_c   1.000
_cell.angle_alpha   90.00
_cell.angle_beta   90.00
_cell.angle_gamma   90.00
#
_symmetry.space_group_name_H-M   'P 1'
#
loop_
_entity.id
_entity.type
_entity.pdbx_description
1 polymer ?
#
loop_
_entity_poly.entity_id
_entity_poly.type
_entity_poly.pdbx_seq_one_letter_code
_entity_poly.pdbx_strand_id
1 'polypeptide(L)'
;DCRGKVFWDKYWEMRKEYEARGLRWIVDYDCKRVRGILVERSSDITLSGFTLMRTGFWGCQILYSDYCTIDGLTINNNIGGHGPSTDGIDIDSSCNILIENCDVDCNDDNICIKSGRDADGLRVNRPTENVVVRNCTARKGAGLITCGSETSGSIRNVLGYDLKAVGTYTVLRLKSAMNRGGTIENIYMTRVSAENVRQVLAADLNWNPSYSYSTLPKEYEGKEIPEHWKVMLTPVEPPEKGYPRFRDIYLSQVKAENVDEFISASGWNDTLRLENFYLYGIEAQTNKPGKICYTRNFNLSEITLDVKDKDAIVLKENEQSNIHFDYVKTITDRRTAGNLPH
;
A
#
# COMPACT_ATOMS: atom_id res chain seq x y z
N ASP A 1 -3.00 15.00 -20.27
CA ASP A 1 -1.62 15.22 -19.85
C ASP A 1 -1.55 16.41 -18.91
N CYS A 2 -1.20 16.17 -17.65
CA CYS A 2 -1.17 17.18 -16.60
C CYS A 2 0.15 17.99 -16.56
N ARG A 3 1.14 17.62 -17.38
CA ARG A 3 2.45 18.28 -17.43
C ARG A 3 3.13 18.43 -16.06
N GLY A 4 2.92 17.46 -15.16
CA GLY A 4 3.30 17.51 -13.74
C GLY A 4 4.81 17.62 -13.45
N LYS A 5 5.67 17.38 -14.45
CA LYS A 5 7.13 17.43 -14.25
C LYS A 5 7.62 18.76 -13.65
N VAL A 6 6.96 19.86 -13.93
CA VAL A 6 7.30 21.18 -13.34
C VAL A 6 7.15 21.20 -11.82
N PHE A 7 6.29 20.33 -11.27
CA PHE A 7 6.11 20.18 -9.83
C PHE A 7 7.10 19.17 -9.23
N TRP A 8 7.51 18.16 -10.01
CA TRP A 8 8.35 17.06 -9.53
C TRP A 8 9.75 17.53 -9.13
N ASP A 9 10.41 18.29 -10.02
CA ASP A 9 11.77 18.80 -9.78
C ASP A 9 11.78 19.68 -8.51
N LYS A 10 10.82 20.61 -8.40
CA LYS A 10 10.67 21.45 -7.21
C LYS A 10 10.43 20.65 -5.92
N TYR A 11 9.62 19.59 -6.00
CA TYR A 11 9.38 18.75 -4.83
C TYR A 11 10.66 18.04 -4.36
N TRP A 12 11.43 17.47 -5.28
CA TRP A 12 12.65 16.74 -4.91
C TRP A 12 13.69 17.64 -4.27
N GLU A 13 13.82 18.88 -4.72
CA GLU A 13 14.66 19.90 -4.09
C GLU A 13 14.16 20.22 -2.68
N MET A 14 12.89 20.54 -2.55
CA MET A 14 12.24 20.88 -1.29
C MET A 14 12.27 19.71 -0.29
N ARG A 15 12.06 18.49 -0.76
CA ARG A 15 12.12 17.31 0.09
C ARG A 15 13.51 17.13 0.70
N LYS A 16 14.57 17.30 -0.07
CA LYS A 16 15.94 17.20 0.42
C LYS A 16 16.22 18.23 1.53
N GLU A 17 15.75 19.46 1.35
CA GLU A 17 15.87 20.50 2.36
C GLU A 17 15.09 20.16 3.64
N TYR A 18 13.82 19.75 3.47
CA TYR A 18 12.93 19.43 4.58
C TYR A 18 13.38 18.21 5.37
N GLU A 19 13.86 17.17 4.71
CA GLU A 19 14.41 16.00 5.40
C GLU A 19 15.63 16.37 6.25
N ALA A 20 16.54 17.23 5.75
CA ALA A 20 17.68 17.71 6.52
C ALA A 20 17.29 18.52 7.77
N ARG A 21 16.10 19.12 7.77
CA ARG A 21 15.54 19.91 8.88
C ARG A 21 14.56 19.14 9.76
N GLY A 22 14.40 17.82 9.55
CA GLY A 22 13.43 17.00 10.29
C GLY A 22 11.96 17.28 9.95
N LEU A 23 11.68 17.84 8.80
CA LEU A 23 10.35 18.23 8.33
C LEU A 23 9.78 17.29 7.25
N ARG A 24 10.27 16.03 7.16
CA ARG A 24 9.79 15.08 6.16
C ARG A 24 8.25 14.90 6.19
N TRP A 25 7.66 14.99 7.36
CA TRP A 25 6.24 14.75 7.60
C TRP A 25 5.33 15.80 6.95
N ILE A 26 5.84 16.99 6.61
CA ILE A 26 5.03 18.11 6.11
C ILE A 26 5.33 18.51 4.65
N VAL A 27 6.45 18.09 4.08
CA VAL A 27 6.86 18.55 2.75
C VAL A 27 5.84 18.26 1.65
N ASP A 28 5.11 17.15 1.76
CA ASP A 28 4.08 16.79 0.78
C ASP A 28 2.90 17.78 0.76
N TYR A 29 2.67 18.47 1.85
CA TYR A 29 1.60 19.47 2.01
C TYR A 29 2.07 20.90 1.76
N ASP A 30 3.32 21.20 2.06
CA ASP A 30 3.92 22.52 1.80
C ASP A 30 4.27 22.71 0.32
N CYS A 31 4.72 21.66 -0.35
CA CYS A 31 4.97 21.71 -1.77
C CYS A 31 3.65 21.72 -2.55
N LYS A 32 3.25 22.87 -3.04
CA LYS A 32 2.01 23.03 -3.83
C LYS A 32 2.10 22.23 -5.12
N ARG A 33 1.35 21.14 -5.19
CA ARG A 33 1.21 20.26 -6.35
C ARG A 33 -0.26 20.00 -6.63
N VAL A 34 -0.61 19.74 -7.88
CA VAL A 34 -2.01 19.52 -8.28
C VAL A 34 -2.28 18.04 -8.50
N ARG A 35 -3.42 17.57 -8.05
CA ARG A 35 -3.97 16.26 -8.40
C ARG A 35 -4.40 16.26 -9.86
N GLY A 36 -4.36 15.10 -10.50
CA GLY A 36 -4.87 15.00 -11.87
C GLY A 36 -6.38 15.19 -11.93
N ILE A 37 -7.11 14.44 -11.12
CA ILE A 37 -8.57 14.53 -10.95
C ILE A 37 -8.87 14.45 -9.46
N LEU A 38 -9.76 15.30 -8.98
CA LEU A 38 -10.33 15.23 -7.66
C LEU A 38 -11.87 15.21 -7.77
N VAL A 39 -12.47 14.12 -7.32
CA VAL A 39 -13.91 14.00 -7.09
C VAL A 39 -14.14 14.13 -5.59
N GLU A 40 -14.84 15.16 -5.17
CA GLU A 40 -15.05 15.43 -3.75
C GLU A 40 -16.53 15.64 -3.43
N ARG A 41 -17.01 15.00 -2.36
CA ARG A 41 -18.38 15.12 -1.85
C ARG A 41 -19.43 14.95 -2.93
N SER A 42 -19.26 13.91 -3.74
CA SER A 42 -20.10 13.63 -4.91
C SER A 42 -20.69 12.22 -4.83
N SER A 43 -21.73 11.98 -5.59
CA SER A 43 -22.36 10.66 -5.72
C SER A 43 -22.68 10.35 -7.17
N ASP A 44 -22.77 9.05 -7.50
CA ASP A 44 -23.14 8.55 -8.81
C ASP A 44 -22.22 9.06 -9.95
N ILE A 45 -20.90 8.99 -9.69
CA ILE A 45 -19.86 9.46 -10.64
C ILE A 45 -19.31 8.27 -11.42
N THR A 46 -19.20 8.42 -12.72
CA THR A 46 -18.45 7.50 -13.58
C THR A 46 -17.29 8.22 -14.26
N LEU A 47 -16.09 7.71 -14.09
CA LEU A 47 -14.89 8.12 -14.81
C LEU A 47 -14.48 6.97 -15.72
N SER A 48 -14.52 7.15 -17.04
CA SER A 48 -14.26 6.03 -17.96
C SER A 48 -13.53 6.39 -19.24
N GLY A 49 -12.72 5.45 -19.74
CA GLY A 49 -12.21 5.40 -21.10
C GLY A 49 -11.22 6.50 -21.48
N PHE A 50 -10.42 7.04 -20.57
CA PHE A 50 -9.42 8.06 -20.91
C PHE A 50 -8.03 7.73 -20.37
N THR A 51 -7.03 8.43 -20.91
CA THR A 51 -5.65 8.35 -20.43
C THR A 51 -5.30 9.58 -19.61
N LEU A 52 -4.83 9.34 -18.36
CA LEU A 52 -4.28 10.35 -17.47
C LEU A 52 -2.77 10.18 -17.36
N MET A 53 -1.99 11.23 -17.55
CA MET A 53 -0.53 11.12 -17.50
C MET A 53 0.16 12.34 -16.93
N ARG A 54 1.31 12.08 -16.31
CA ARG A 54 2.21 13.07 -15.71
C ARG A 54 1.50 14.00 -14.75
N THR A 55 0.80 13.43 -13.76
CA THR A 55 0.15 14.21 -12.71
C THR A 55 1.19 14.87 -11.80
N GLY A 56 0.85 16.01 -11.22
CA GLY A 56 1.78 16.70 -10.29
C GLY A 56 1.83 16.07 -8.91
N PHE A 57 0.76 15.37 -8.55
CA PHE A 57 0.51 14.66 -7.29
C PHE A 57 -0.40 13.46 -7.59
N TRP A 58 -1.20 12.97 -6.66
CA TRP A 58 -2.13 11.87 -6.85
C TRP A 58 -2.90 11.97 -8.17
N GLY A 59 -2.98 10.85 -8.88
CA GLY A 59 -3.57 10.79 -10.21
C GLY A 59 -5.06 11.09 -10.21
N CYS A 60 -5.84 10.17 -9.67
CA CYS A 60 -7.29 10.27 -9.56
C CYS A 60 -7.70 10.02 -8.12
N GLN A 61 -8.22 11.02 -7.43
CA GLN A 61 -8.69 10.90 -6.05
C GLN A 61 -10.21 10.98 -5.96
N ILE A 62 -10.81 10.02 -5.27
CA ILE A 62 -12.22 10.01 -4.86
C ILE A 62 -12.26 10.28 -3.36
N LEU A 63 -12.77 11.43 -2.94
CA LEU A 63 -12.77 11.89 -1.55
C LEU A 63 -14.18 12.19 -1.07
N TYR A 64 -14.56 11.62 0.08
CA TYR A 64 -15.87 11.83 0.70
C TYR A 64 -17.05 11.58 -0.25
N SER A 65 -16.93 10.61 -1.15
CA SER A 65 -17.87 10.37 -2.24
C SER A 65 -18.40 8.95 -2.20
N ASP A 66 -19.55 8.72 -2.85
CA ASP A 66 -20.22 7.43 -2.82
C ASP A 66 -20.70 7.03 -4.22
N TYR A 67 -20.83 5.71 -4.46
CA TYR A 67 -21.33 5.16 -5.73
C TYR A 67 -20.53 5.67 -6.95
N CYS A 68 -19.19 5.52 -6.88
CA CYS A 68 -18.33 5.91 -7.97
C CYS A 68 -17.81 4.69 -8.74
N THR A 69 -17.79 4.79 -10.06
CA THR A 69 -17.20 3.79 -10.97
C THR A 69 -16.01 4.41 -11.70
N ILE A 70 -14.89 3.70 -11.68
CA ILE A 70 -13.68 4.04 -12.43
C ILE A 70 -13.41 2.88 -13.37
N ASP A 71 -13.63 3.08 -14.67
CA ASP A 71 -13.60 2.01 -15.65
C ASP A 71 -12.70 2.35 -16.86
N GLY A 72 -11.78 1.45 -17.15
CA GLY A 72 -10.96 1.52 -18.36
C GLY A 72 -10.02 2.72 -18.41
N LEU A 73 -9.53 3.21 -17.29
CA LEU A 73 -8.52 4.26 -17.26
C LEU A 73 -7.13 3.69 -17.54
N THR A 74 -6.37 4.41 -18.36
CA THR A 74 -4.92 4.24 -18.47
C THR A 74 -4.26 5.39 -17.73
N ILE A 75 -3.51 5.07 -16.66
CA ILE A 75 -2.74 6.06 -15.90
C ILE A 75 -1.26 5.83 -16.17
N ASN A 76 -0.57 6.87 -16.67
CA ASN A 76 0.85 6.78 -17.00
C ASN A 76 1.63 7.98 -16.43
N ASN A 77 2.10 7.81 -15.22
CA ASN A 77 2.83 8.83 -14.46
C ASN A 77 4.36 8.67 -14.52
N ASN A 78 4.88 7.68 -15.26
CA ASN A 78 6.32 7.44 -15.40
C ASN A 78 6.96 8.07 -16.64
N ILE A 79 6.22 8.84 -17.43
CA ILE A 79 6.74 9.44 -18.66
C ILE A 79 7.67 10.62 -18.35
N GLY A 80 8.94 10.46 -18.70
CA GLY A 80 9.94 11.54 -18.66
C GLY A 80 10.43 11.91 -17.26
N GLY A 81 10.31 11.00 -16.29
CA GLY A 81 10.89 11.21 -14.97
C GLY A 81 10.29 10.36 -13.86
N HIS A 82 10.58 10.73 -12.63
CA HIS A 82 10.11 10.08 -11.42
C HIS A 82 9.26 11.07 -10.61
N GLY A 83 7.95 10.96 -10.74
CA GLY A 83 6.99 11.84 -10.07
C GLY A 83 6.80 11.46 -8.59
N PRO A 84 7.02 12.37 -7.66
CA PRO A 84 6.82 12.09 -6.23
C PRO A 84 5.34 12.03 -5.89
N SER A 85 4.93 10.99 -5.14
CA SER A 85 3.55 10.78 -4.70
C SER A 85 2.56 10.92 -5.87
N THR A 86 2.90 10.28 -6.99
CA THR A 86 2.02 10.24 -8.17
C THR A 86 1.26 8.92 -8.18
N ASP A 87 0.55 8.66 -7.09
CA ASP A 87 -0.36 7.52 -6.93
C ASP A 87 -1.32 7.44 -8.12
N GLY A 88 -1.78 6.26 -8.48
CA GLY A 88 -2.68 6.08 -9.59
C GLY A 88 -4.12 6.49 -9.27
N ILE A 89 -4.78 5.69 -8.44
CA ILE A 89 -6.17 5.89 -8.03
C ILE A 89 -6.22 5.83 -6.50
N ASP A 90 -6.67 6.91 -5.88
CA ASP A 90 -6.83 7.03 -4.43
C ASP A 90 -8.31 7.10 -4.05
N ILE A 91 -8.74 6.17 -3.22
CA ILE A 91 -10.09 6.18 -2.63
C ILE A 91 -9.94 6.55 -1.16
N ASP A 92 -10.50 7.69 -0.77
CA ASP A 92 -10.34 8.23 0.58
C ASP A 92 -11.68 8.57 1.21
N SER A 93 -11.96 7.97 2.36
CA SER A 93 -13.16 8.24 3.14
C SER A 93 -14.45 8.17 2.30
N SER A 94 -14.54 7.17 1.44
CA SER A 94 -15.57 7.00 0.40
C SER A 94 -16.13 5.58 0.39
N CYS A 95 -17.33 5.36 -0.11
CA CYS A 95 -17.93 4.03 -0.10
C CYS A 95 -18.64 3.65 -1.42
N ASN A 96 -18.84 2.33 -1.60
CA ASN A 96 -19.50 1.76 -2.78
C ASN A 96 -18.77 2.14 -4.09
N ILE A 97 -17.52 1.74 -4.17
CA ILE A 97 -16.61 2.10 -5.25
C ILE A 97 -16.30 0.88 -6.11
N LEU A 98 -16.41 1.02 -7.42
CA LEU A 98 -15.95 0.05 -8.39
C LEU A 98 -14.77 0.61 -9.20
N ILE A 99 -13.68 -0.14 -9.23
CA ILE A 99 -12.50 0.14 -10.07
C ILE A 99 -12.29 -1.07 -10.97
N GLU A 100 -12.37 -0.88 -12.27
CA GLU A 100 -12.27 -1.99 -13.21
C GLU A 100 -11.56 -1.64 -14.51
N ASN A 101 -10.97 -2.65 -15.15
CA ASN A 101 -10.35 -2.56 -16.47
C ASN A 101 -9.26 -1.48 -16.59
N CYS A 102 -8.64 -1.09 -15.47
CA CYS A 102 -7.63 -0.03 -15.45
C CYS A 102 -6.20 -0.57 -15.63
N ASP A 103 -5.36 0.21 -16.30
CA ASP A 103 -3.92 -0.04 -16.46
C ASP A 103 -3.15 1.13 -15.84
N VAL A 104 -2.41 0.88 -14.76
CA VAL A 104 -1.79 1.91 -13.94
C VAL A 104 -0.27 1.74 -13.88
N ASP A 105 0.46 2.77 -14.33
CA ASP A 105 1.91 2.90 -14.25
C ASP A 105 2.27 4.22 -13.53
N CYS A 106 2.67 4.14 -12.27
CA CYS A 106 2.88 5.32 -11.41
C CYS A 106 4.15 5.19 -10.56
N ASN A 107 4.46 6.20 -9.76
CA ASN A 107 5.66 6.24 -8.90
C ASN A 107 5.35 6.11 -7.41
N ASP A 108 4.11 5.90 -7.03
CA ASP A 108 3.70 5.55 -5.67
C ASP A 108 2.64 4.44 -5.74
N ASP A 109 1.66 4.35 -4.85
CA ASP A 109 0.69 3.27 -4.84
C ASP A 109 -0.23 3.30 -6.09
N ASN A 110 -0.45 2.16 -6.74
CA ASN A 110 -1.27 2.12 -7.96
C ASN A 110 -2.76 2.32 -7.66
N ILE A 111 -3.30 1.49 -6.77
CA ILE A 111 -4.66 1.64 -6.25
C ILE A 111 -4.54 1.73 -4.73
N CYS A 112 -4.82 2.91 -4.19
CA CYS A 112 -4.62 3.21 -2.79
C CYS A 112 -5.94 3.49 -2.08
N ILE A 113 -6.16 2.80 -0.98
CA ILE A 113 -7.35 2.95 -0.14
C ILE A 113 -6.94 3.65 1.15
N LYS A 114 -7.55 4.79 1.42
CA LYS A 114 -7.22 5.70 2.52
C LYS A 114 -8.49 6.10 3.30
N SER A 115 -8.34 6.59 4.51
CA SER A 115 -9.48 7.05 5.34
C SER A 115 -9.09 8.12 6.36
N GLY A 116 -8.36 9.12 5.90
CA GLY A 116 -7.93 10.23 6.76
C GLY A 116 -6.72 9.93 7.65
N ARG A 117 -6.12 10.99 8.18
CA ARG A 117 -4.82 10.96 8.85
C ARG A 117 -4.89 11.54 10.26
N ASP A 118 -4.31 10.80 11.23
CA ASP A 118 -4.05 11.23 12.61
C ASP A 118 -5.29 11.80 13.33
N ALA A 119 -5.11 12.78 14.19
CA ALA A 119 -6.19 13.37 14.99
C ALA A 119 -7.34 13.93 14.14
N ASP A 120 -7.04 14.54 12.99
CA ASP A 120 -8.07 15.07 12.10
C ASP A 120 -8.86 13.94 11.42
N GLY A 121 -8.20 12.90 10.95
CA GLY A 121 -8.86 11.72 10.40
C GLY A 121 -9.74 11.00 11.43
N LEU A 122 -9.28 10.87 12.67
CA LEU A 122 -10.08 10.33 13.79
C LEU A 122 -11.27 11.21 14.13
N ARG A 123 -11.14 12.52 14.04
CA ARG A 123 -12.24 13.49 14.23
C ARG A 123 -13.31 13.34 13.16
N VAL A 124 -12.91 13.21 11.90
CA VAL A 124 -13.84 13.00 10.77
C VAL A 124 -14.48 11.64 10.86
N ASN A 125 -13.71 10.61 11.20
CA ASN A 125 -14.16 9.24 11.43
C ASN A 125 -15.06 8.68 10.32
N ARG A 126 -14.67 8.92 9.06
CA ARG A 126 -15.39 8.39 7.89
C ARG A 126 -14.58 7.27 7.25
N PRO A 127 -15.08 6.03 7.26
CA PRO A 127 -14.37 4.90 6.68
C PRO A 127 -14.35 4.95 5.15
N THR A 128 -13.39 4.23 4.57
CA THR A 128 -13.51 3.76 3.19
C THR A 128 -13.97 2.32 3.21
N GLU A 129 -15.07 2.04 2.53
CA GLU A 129 -15.68 0.71 2.57
C GLU A 129 -16.43 0.32 1.29
N ASN A 130 -16.62 -0.99 1.12
CA ASN A 130 -17.32 -1.56 -0.04
C ASN A 130 -16.63 -1.14 -1.35
N VAL A 131 -15.35 -1.48 -1.48
CA VAL A 131 -14.54 -1.21 -2.67
C VAL A 131 -14.30 -2.50 -3.42
N VAL A 132 -14.60 -2.52 -4.70
CA VAL A 132 -14.29 -3.63 -5.61
C VAL A 132 -13.26 -3.17 -6.63
N VAL A 133 -12.18 -3.95 -6.77
CA VAL A 133 -11.14 -3.75 -7.77
C VAL A 133 -11.03 -5.02 -8.62
N ARG A 134 -11.25 -4.91 -9.93
CA ARG A 134 -11.20 -6.08 -10.79
C ARG A 134 -10.61 -5.82 -12.16
N ASN A 135 -10.03 -6.85 -12.75
CA ASN A 135 -9.48 -6.79 -14.11
C ASN A 135 -8.54 -5.60 -14.33
N CYS A 136 -7.72 -5.28 -13.32
CA CYS A 136 -6.77 -4.18 -13.37
C CYS A 136 -5.33 -4.67 -13.44
N THR A 137 -4.47 -3.88 -14.08
CA THR A 137 -3.04 -4.10 -14.15
C THR A 137 -2.30 -2.95 -13.46
N ALA A 138 -1.50 -3.28 -12.45
CA ALA A 138 -0.52 -2.37 -11.87
C ALA A 138 0.86 -2.65 -12.45
N ARG A 139 1.50 -1.62 -12.96
CA ARG A 139 2.85 -1.72 -13.49
C ARG A 139 3.86 -1.29 -12.44
N LYS A 140 4.70 -0.29 -12.69
CA LYS A 140 5.57 0.24 -11.63
C LYS A 140 4.74 0.87 -10.53
N GLY A 141 5.38 1.16 -9.41
CA GLY A 141 4.73 1.78 -8.26
C GLY A 141 4.97 1.01 -6.97
N ALA A 142 4.36 1.44 -5.89
CA ALA A 142 4.64 0.89 -4.56
C ALA A 142 3.71 -0.26 -4.15
N GLY A 143 2.52 -0.35 -4.73
CA GLY A 143 1.61 -1.47 -4.45
C GLY A 143 0.51 -1.59 -5.49
N LEU A 144 0.08 -2.82 -5.83
CA LEU A 144 -1.08 -3.06 -6.69
C LEU A 144 -2.35 -2.57 -5.97
N ILE A 145 -2.64 -3.13 -4.79
CA ILE A 145 -3.60 -2.57 -3.85
C ILE A 145 -2.85 -2.24 -2.55
N THR A 146 -2.94 -0.98 -2.14
CA THR A 146 -2.41 -0.50 -0.86
C THR A 146 -3.54 0.01 0.02
N CYS A 147 -3.63 -0.46 1.25
CA CYS A 147 -4.47 0.11 2.29
C CYS A 147 -3.60 0.95 3.23
N GLY A 148 -3.87 2.25 3.29
CA GLY A 148 -3.11 3.21 4.10
C GLY A 148 -2.04 4.00 3.32
N SER A 149 -1.16 4.74 4.03
CA SER A 149 -0.98 4.80 5.50
C SER A 149 -2.06 5.61 6.24
N GLU A 150 -2.90 6.34 5.58
CA GLU A 150 -4.00 7.10 6.15
C GLU A 150 -5.16 6.14 6.46
N THR A 151 -5.30 5.75 7.75
CA THR A 151 -6.24 4.69 8.19
C THR A 151 -7.21 5.14 9.27
N SER A 152 -7.20 6.42 9.65
CA SER A 152 -7.87 6.90 10.87
C SER A 152 -9.39 6.65 10.90
N GLY A 153 -10.06 6.72 9.75
CA GLY A 153 -11.49 6.43 9.62
C GLY A 153 -11.81 4.94 9.42
N SER A 154 -10.80 4.07 9.36
CA SER A 154 -10.90 2.64 9.02
C SER A 154 -11.10 2.33 7.53
N ILE A 155 -10.63 1.16 7.12
CA ILE A 155 -10.75 0.62 5.76
C ILE A 155 -11.34 -0.77 5.87
N ARG A 156 -12.45 -1.05 5.19
CA ARG A 156 -13.10 -2.35 5.31
C ARG A 156 -13.86 -2.77 4.06
N ASN A 157 -14.08 -4.08 3.94
CA ASN A 157 -14.84 -4.67 2.83
C ASN A 157 -14.25 -4.28 1.46
N VAL A 158 -12.99 -4.61 1.26
CA VAL A 158 -12.28 -4.42 -0.02
C VAL A 158 -12.13 -5.77 -0.70
N LEU A 159 -12.56 -5.88 -1.95
CA LEU A 159 -12.43 -7.08 -2.77
C LEU A 159 -11.61 -6.78 -4.03
N GLY A 160 -10.45 -7.42 -4.17
CA GLY A 160 -9.64 -7.39 -5.39
C GLY A 160 -9.62 -8.74 -6.09
N TYR A 161 -9.87 -8.81 -7.40
CA TYR A 161 -9.77 -10.07 -8.14
C TYR A 161 -9.48 -9.88 -9.63
N ASP A 162 -8.93 -10.94 -10.25
CA ASP A 162 -8.49 -10.93 -11.65
C ASP A 162 -7.50 -9.79 -11.93
N LEU A 163 -6.45 -9.72 -11.10
CA LEU A 163 -5.50 -8.62 -11.08
C LEU A 163 -4.13 -9.04 -11.61
N LYS A 164 -3.38 -8.06 -12.14
CA LYS A 164 -1.98 -8.25 -12.57
C LYS A 164 -1.06 -7.22 -11.92
N ALA A 165 0.06 -7.70 -11.38
CA ALA A 165 1.13 -6.89 -10.84
C ALA A 165 2.39 -7.09 -11.70
N VAL A 166 2.86 -6.06 -12.40
CA VAL A 166 4.00 -6.16 -13.32
C VAL A 166 5.03 -5.07 -13.00
N GLY A 167 6.01 -5.40 -12.16
CA GLY A 167 7.06 -4.47 -11.77
C GLY A 167 6.70 -3.51 -10.63
N THR A 168 5.54 -3.64 -10.02
CA THR A 168 5.19 -2.90 -8.79
C THR A 168 5.87 -3.52 -7.57
N TYR A 169 6.06 -2.76 -6.49
CA TYR A 169 6.78 -3.29 -5.33
C TYR A 169 6.00 -4.39 -4.62
N THR A 170 4.72 -4.20 -4.35
CA THR A 170 3.95 -5.13 -3.52
C THR A 170 2.62 -5.49 -4.17
N VAL A 171 2.21 -6.75 -4.08
CA VAL A 171 0.89 -7.17 -4.55
C VAL A 171 -0.20 -6.65 -3.60
N LEU A 172 -0.16 -7.03 -2.33
CA LEU A 172 -1.05 -6.48 -1.29
C LEU A 172 -0.23 -5.80 -0.21
N ARG A 173 -0.47 -4.51 -0.01
CA ARG A 173 0.25 -3.69 0.96
C ARG A 173 -0.68 -3.09 2.00
N LEU A 174 -0.41 -3.37 3.27
CA LEU A 174 -1.13 -2.80 4.41
C LEU A 174 -0.13 -1.98 5.22
N LYS A 175 -0.37 -0.70 5.39
CA LYS A 175 0.54 0.20 6.10
C LYS A 175 -0.21 1.21 6.94
N SER A 176 0.30 1.48 8.15
CA SER A 176 -0.22 2.51 9.05
C SER A 176 0.89 3.02 9.96
N ALA A 177 0.55 3.81 10.97
CA ALA A 177 1.46 4.26 12.02
C ALA A 177 0.73 4.32 13.36
N MET A 178 1.50 4.32 14.46
CA MET A 178 0.95 4.21 15.82
C MET A 178 0.21 5.47 16.31
N ASN A 179 0.04 6.46 15.43
CA ASN A 179 -0.75 7.67 15.66
C ASN A 179 -1.92 7.81 14.65
N ARG A 180 -2.10 6.83 13.74
CA ARG A 180 -3.17 6.85 12.73
C ARG A 180 -4.49 6.36 13.27
N GLY A 181 -4.46 5.31 14.09
CA GLY A 181 -5.67 4.59 14.50
C GLY A 181 -6.39 3.89 13.36
N GLY A 182 -7.64 3.59 13.60
CA GLY A 182 -8.50 2.87 12.67
C GLY A 182 -8.18 1.40 12.53
N THR A 183 -9.00 0.71 11.75
CA THR A 183 -8.85 -0.73 11.48
C THR A 183 -8.85 -0.97 9.97
N ILE A 184 -7.91 -1.78 9.50
CA ILE A 184 -7.97 -2.39 8.16
C ILE A 184 -8.53 -3.79 8.37
N GLU A 185 -9.71 -4.08 7.82
CA GLU A 185 -10.40 -5.35 8.02
C GLU A 185 -11.22 -5.81 6.81
N ASN A 186 -11.47 -7.11 6.72
CA ASN A 186 -12.23 -7.71 5.64
C ASN A 186 -11.65 -7.34 4.26
N ILE A 187 -10.36 -7.58 4.08
CA ILE A 187 -9.66 -7.37 2.81
C ILE A 187 -9.51 -8.71 2.11
N TYR A 188 -10.08 -8.83 0.95
CA TYR A 188 -10.07 -10.04 0.12
C TYR A 188 -9.35 -9.77 -1.20
N MET A 189 -8.34 -10.57 -1.52
CA MET A 189 -7.68 -10.51 -2.82
C MET A 189 -7.49 -11.93 -3.36
N THR A 190 -7.87 -12.16 -4.61
CA THR A 190 -7.81 -13.48 -5.22
C THR A 190 -7.58 -13.44 -6.72
N ARG A 191 -7.07 -14.52 -7.29
CA ARG A 191 -6.75 -14.66 -8.73
C ARG A 191 -5.85 -13.53 -9.23
N VAL A 192 -4.62 -13.54 -8.72
CA VAL A 192 -3.61 -12.52 -9.03
C VAL A 192 -2.43 -13.17 -9.73
N SER A 193 -1.98 -12.57 -10.83
CA SER A 193 -0.68 -12.85 -11.42
C SER A 193 0.30 -11.73 -11.10
N ALA A 194 1.51 -12.09 -10.67
CA ALA A 194 2.53 -11.12 -10.31
C ALA A 194 3.87 -11.48 -10.98
N GLU A 195 4.56 -10.47 -11.49
CA GLU A 195 5.86 -10.63 -12.13
C GLU A 195 6.76 -9.44 -11.79
N ASN A 196 8.02 -9.74 -11.46
CA ASN A 196 9.03 -8.73 -11.13
C ASN A 196 8.59 -7.81 -9.97
N VAL A 197 8.02 -8.39 -8.92
CA VAL A 197 7.54 -7.66 -7.73
C VAL A 197 8.53 -7.81 -6.58
N ARG A 198 8.55 -6.82 -5.71
CA ARG A 198 9.40 -6.91 -4.53
C ARG A 198 8.79 -7.83 -3.45
N GLN A 199 7.48 -7.76 -3.23
CA GLN A 199 6.79 -8.56 -2.20
C GLN A 199 5.39 -8.99 -2.64
N VAL A 200 4.97 -10.19 -2.23
CA VAL A 200 3.58 -10.63 -2.41
C VAL A 200 2.68 -9.99 -1.34
N LEU A 201 3.09 -10.02 -0.09
CA LEU A 201 2.36 -9.35 1.01
C LEU A 201 3.32 -8.53 1.86
N ALA A 202 2.95 -7.27 2.13
CA ALA A 202 3.58 -6.43 3.13
C ALA A 202 2.52 -5.90 4.10
N ALA A 203 2.75 -6.06 5.41
CA ALA A 203 1.90 -5.53 6.47
C ALA A 203 2.76 -4.93 7.59
N ASP A 204 2.62 -3.63 7.85
CA ASP A 204 3.42 -2.89 8.82
C ASP A 204 2.56 -1.87 9.58
N LEU A 205 2.44 -2.05 10.89
CA LEU A 205 1.71 -1.15 11.78
C LEU A 205 2.45 0.15 12.08
N ASN A 206 3.74 0.24 11.78
CA ASN A 206 4.58 1.40 12.07
C ASN A 206 5.43 1.82 10.87
N TRP A 207 4.78 2.02 9.76
CA TRP A 207 5.42 2.32 8.51
C TRP A 207 6.01 3.76 8.49
N ASN A 208 7.25 3.87 8.00
CA ASN A 208 7.95 5.13 7.71
C ASN A 208 7.81 6.20 8.80
N PRO A 209 8.46 6.03 9.95
CA PRO A 209 8.33 6.96 11.08
C PRO A 209 8.63 8.43 10.75
N SER A 210 9.58 8.72 9.86
CA SER A 210 9.95 10.10 9.48
C SER A 210 8.83 10.84 8.73
N TYR A 211 8.00 10.10 8.00
CA TYR A 211 6.80 10.63 7.33
C TYR A 211 5.59 10.62 8.26
N SER A 212 5.46 9.56 9.04
CA SER A 212 4.22 9.28 9.78
C SER A 212 4.06 10.14 11.04
N TYR A 213 5.17 10.45 11.72
CA TYR A 213 5.13 11.22 12.97
C TYR A 213 5.49 12.67 12.73
N SER A 214 4.55 13.55 13.07
CA SER A 214 4.75 14.99 13.00
C SER A 214 5.48 15.49 14.25
N THR A 215 6.67 16.04 14.07
CA THR A 215 7.50 16.57 15.15
C THR A 215 8.03 17.94 14.77
N LEU A 216 7.95 18.90 15.71
CA LEU A 216 8.46 20.24 15.48
C LEU A 216 9.93 20.33 15.92
N PRO A 217 10.86 20.63 15.00
CA PRO A 217 12.25 20.88 15.37
C PRO A 217 12.41 22.04 16.34
N LYS A 218 13.42 21.98 17.20
CA LYS A 218 13.68 23.02 18.24
C LYS A 218 13.75 24.43 17.70
N GLU A 219 14.25 24.60 16.48
CA GLU A 219 14.33 25.91 15.81
C GLU A 219 13.00 26.64 15.64
N TYR A 220 11.86 25.90 15.76
CA TYR A 220 10.50 26.44 15.66
C TYR A 220 9.84 26.69 17.01
N GLU A 221 10.48 26.35 18.13
CA GLU A 221 9.95 26.62 19.46
C GLU A 221 9.66 28.12 19.64
N GLY A 222 8.43 28.46 20.01
CA GLY A 222 7.98 29.83 20.20
C GLY A 222 7.79 30.67 18.93
N LYS A 223 7.98 30.08 17.74
CA LYS A 223 7.70 30.74 16.46
C LYS A 223 6.29 30.46 15.98
N GLU A 224 5.75 31.40 15.23
CA GLU A 224 4.52 31.19 14.48
C GLU A 224 4.76 30.16 13.37
N ILE A 225 3.86 29.18 13.27
CA ILE A 225 3.90 28.13 12.24
C ILE A 225 2.59 28.16 11.44
N PRO A 226 2.60 27.66 10.17
CA PRO A 226 1.41 27.60 9.35
C PRO A 226 0.26 26.81 9.99
N GLU A 227 -0.99 27.20 9.74
CA GLU A 227 -2.16 26.57 10.37
C GLU A 227 -2.28 25.07 10.03
N HIS A 228 -1.98 24.68 8.79
CA HIS A 228 -1.99 23.27 8.42
C HIS A 228 -0.89 22.45 9.12
N TRP A 229 0.21 23.08 9.56
CA TRP A 229 1.19 22.40 10.41
C TRP A 229 0.60 22.11 11.78
N LYS A 230 -0.14 23.07 12.37
CA LYS A 230 -0.79 22.88 13.69
C LYS A 230 -1.77 21.71 13.65
N VAL A 231 -2.54 21.57 12.57
CA VAL A 231 -3.44 20.44 12.37
C VAL A 231 -2.67 19.12 12.38
N MET A 232 -1.54 19.04 11.65
CA MET A 232 -0.70 17.84 11.57
C MET A 232 0.03 17.51 12.88
N LEU A 233 0.29 18.53 13.70
CA LEU A 233 0.95 18.39 15.01
C LEU A 233 -0.04 18.11 16.15
N THR A 234 -1.35 18.15 15.89
CA THR A 234 -2.36 17.86 16.90
C THR A 234 -2.20 16.43 17.40
N PRO A 235 -1.97 16.21 18.70
CA PRO A 235 -1.79 14.87 19.24
C PRO A 235 -3.09 14.06 19.18
N VAL A 236 -2.95 12.75 19.07
CA VAL A 236 -4.08 11.82 19.26
C VAL A 236 -4.23 11.55 20.74
N GLU A 237 -5.41 11.90 21.29
CA GLU A 237 -5.69 11.74 22.70
C GLU A 237 -6.96 10.89 22.96
N PRO A 238 -6.93 9.91 23.83
CA PRO A 238 -5.72 9.32 24.41
C PRO A 238 -4.88 8.59 23.34
N PRO A 239 -3.56 8.37 23.57
CA PRO A 239 -2.66 7.78 22.55
C PRO A 239 -3.13 6.46 21.98
N GLU A 240 -3.83 5.64 22.75
CA GLU A 240 -4.34 4.32 22.32
C GLU A 240 -5.33 4.42 21.17
N LYS A 241 -6.00 5.54 20.97
CA LYS A 241 -6.84 5.79 19.79
C LYS A 241 -6.03 5.84 18.50
N GLY A 242 -4.75 6.13 18.59
CA GLY A 242 -3.82 6.14 17.48
C GLY A 242 -3.32 4.77 17.06
N TYR A 243 -3.57 3.70 17.83
CA TYR A 243 -3.08 2.37 17.53
C TYR A 243 -3.89 1.71 16.42
N PRO A 244 -3.30 1.46 15.24
CA PRO A 244 -3.99 0.83 14.14
C PRO A 244 -4.16 -0.67 14.39
N ARG A 245 -5.15 -1.27 13.74
CA ARG A 245 -5.38 -2.71 13.76
C ARG A 245 -5.53 -3.25 12.35
N PHE A 246 -4.86 -4.37 12.04
CA PHE A 246 -5.04 -5.10 10.79
C PHE A 246 -5.57 -6.49 11.11
N ARG A 247 -6.74 -6.81 10.57
CA ARG A 247 -7.37 -8.11 10.83
C ARG A 247 -8.27 -8.57 9.68
N ASP A 248 -8.53 -9.86 9.65
CA ASP A 248 -9.45 -10.48 8.69
C ASP A 248 -9.00 -10.22 7.24
N ILE A 249 -7.76 -10.63 6.93
CA ILE A 249 -7.09 -10.43 5.65
C ILE A 249 -6.99 -11.77 4.90
N TYR A 250 -7.47 -11.80 3.67
CA TYR A 250 -7.56 -13.00 2.86
C TYR A 250 -6.87 -12.79 1.51
N LEU A 251 -5.80 -13.53 1.25
CA LEU A 251 -5.05 -13.50 -0.01
C LEU A 251 -4.98 -14.91 -0.58
N SER A 252 -5.50 -15.12 -1.79
CA SER A 252 -5.57 -16.46 -2.36
C SER A 252 -5.33 -16.50 -3.87
N GLN A 253 -4.98 -17.70 -4.37
CA GLN A 253 -4.81 -17.95 -5.80
C GLN A 253 -3.86 -16.94 -6.46
N VAL A 254 -2.65 -16.83 -5.92
CA VAL A 254 -1.59 -15.96 -6.45
C VAL A 254 -0.53 -16.79 -7.15
N LYS A 255 -0.18 -16.42 -8.39
CA LYS A 255 1.02 -16.89 -9.08
C LYS A 255 2.00 -15.74 -9.19
N ALA A 256 3.20 -15.91 -8.63
CA ALA A 256 4.18 -14.85 -8.59
C ALA A 256 5.56 -15.33 -9.07
N GLU A 257 6.15 -14.62 -10.01
CA GLU A 257 7.46 -14.92 -10.59
C GLU A 257 8.43 -13.76 -10.35
N ASN A 258 9.70 -14.09 -10.13
CA ASN A 258 10.76 -13.12 -9.87
C ASN A 258 10.40 -12.13 -8.74
N VAL A 259 10.18 -12.70 -7.55
CA VAL A 259 9.84 -11.95 -6.32
C VAL A 259 11.11 -11.77 -5.48
N ASP A 260 11.36 -10.59 -4.91
CA ASP A 260 12.53 -10.41 -4.03
C ASP A 260 12.32 -11.10 -2.69
N GLU A 261 11.19 -10.87 -2.04
CA GLU A 261 10.82 -11.44 -0.75
C GLU A 261 9.34 -11.84 -0.75
N PHE A 262 9.01 -13.08 -0.39
CA PHE A 262 7.62 -13.52 -0.44
C PHE A 262 6.72 -12.70 0.47
N ILE A 263 7.09 -12.54 1.74
CA ILE A 263 6.24 -11.88 2.74
C ILE A 263 7.03 -11.02 3.73
N SER A 264 6.50 -9.85 4.07
CA SER A 264 6.99 -9.03 5.18
C SER A 264 5.80 -8.59 6.03
N ALA A 265 5.46 -9.37 7.04
CA ALA A 265 4.32 -9.12 7.90
C ALA A 265 4.77 -8.94 9.36
N SER A 266 4.50 -7.78 9.95
CA SER A 266 4.89 -7.49 11.33
C SER A 266 3.82 -6.69 12.07
N GLY A 267 3.31 -7.28 13.15
CA GLY A 267 2.65 -6.53 14.21
C GLY A 267 3.67 -5.68 14.96
N TRP A 268 3.21 -4.92 15.95
CA TRP A 268 4.05 -4.02 16.73
C TRP A 268 4.71 -4.70 17.92
N ASN A 269 3.93 -5.43 18.70
CA ASN A 269 4.37 -6.13 19.93
C ASN A 269 3.35 -7.20 20.32
N ASP A 270 3.48 -7.75 21.52
CA ASP A 270 2.62 -8.81 22.04
C ASP A 270 1.14 -8.44 22.20
N THR A 271 0.81 -7.16 22.27
CA THR A 271 -0.57 -6.68 22.43
C THR A 271 -1.18 -6.12 21.15
N LEU A 272 -0.35 -5.63 20.23
CA LEU A 272 -0.76 -5.09 18.95
C LEU A 272 -0.23 -5.98 17.82
N ARG A 273 -0.98 -7.03 17.53
CA ARG A 273 -0.66 -8.08 16.59
C ARG A 273 -1.40 -7.89 15.27
N LEU A 274 -0.90 -8.51 14.22
CA LEU A 274 -1.70 -8.78 13.01
C LEU A 274 -2.61 -9.97 13.31
N GLU A 275 -3.90 -9.87 13.03
CA GLU A 275 -4.87 -10.88 13.45
C GLU A 275 -5.66 -11.46 12.28
N ASN A 276 -5.90 -12.77 12.27
CA ASN A 276 -6.74 -13.44 11.29
C ASN A 276 -6.29 -13.21 9.84
N PHE A 277 -5.04 -13.57 9.54
CA PHE A 277 -4.53 -13.57 8.17
C PHE A 277 -4.64 -14.97 7.58
N TYR A 278 -5.17 -15.08 6.38
CA TYR A 278 -5.37 -16.34 5.68
C TYR A 278 -4.83 -16.24 4.25
N LEU A 279 -3.74 -16.96 4.00
CA LEU A 279 -3.12 -17.06 2.69
C LEU A 279 -3.32 -18.47 2.16
N TYR A 280 -3.88 -18.61 0.96
CA TYR A 280 -4.25 -19.90 0.39
C TYR A 280 -3.95 -20.02 -1.09
N GLY A 281 -3.39 -21.18 -1.50
CA GLY A 281 -3.19 -21.50 -2.91
C GLY A 281 -2.23 -20.52 -3.62
N ILE A 282 -1.05 -20.27 -3.03
CA ILE A 282 -0.07 -19.34 -3.59
C ILE A 282 1.15 -20.12 -4.09
N GLU A 283 1.51 -19.88 -5.34
CA GLU A 283 2.75 -20.36 -5.96
C GLU A 283 3.67 -19.16 -6.20
N ALA A 284 4.88 -19.15 -5.65
CA ALA A 284 5.81 -18.05 -5.84
C ALA A 284 7.25 -18.50 -6.07
N GLN A 285 7.91 -17.91 -7.07
CA GLN A 285 9.37 -17.94 -7.23
C GLN A 285 9.95 -16.71 -6.56
N THR A 286 10.72 -16.88 -5.51
CA THR A 286 11.20 -15.79 -4.69
C THR A 286 12.69 -15.92 -4.33
N ASN A 287 13.37 -14.80 -4.15
CA ASN A 287 14.73 -14.83 -3.64
C ASN A 287 14.73 -15.22 -2.15
N LYS A 288 13.81 -14.68 -1.34
CA LYS A 288 13.72 -14.92 0.11
C LYS A 288 12.30 -15.22 0.55
N PRO A 289 12.11 -16.08 1.57
CA PRO A 289 10.78 -16.34 2.13
C PRO A 289 10.24 -15.18 2.96
N GLY A 290 11.11 -14.41 3.64
CA GLY A 290 10.73 -13.21 4.39
C GLY A 290 10.48 -13.41 5.88
N LYS A 291 9.53 -12.66 6.45
CA LYS A 291 9.25 -12.64 7.89
C LYS A 291 7.75 -12.55 8.23
N ILE A 292 7.38 -13.20 9.34
CA ILE A 292 6.05 -13.10 9.97
C ILE A 292 6.27 -12.95 11.47
N CYS A 293 5.93 -11.80 12.03
CA CYS A 293 6.22 -11.45 13.42
C CYS A 293 5.01 -10.82 14.12
N TYR A 294 4.83 -11.13 15.40
CA TYR A 294 3.78 -10.57 16.24
C TYR A 294 2.39 -10.73 15.63
N THR A 295 1.99 -11.97 15.38
CA THR A 295 0.69 -12.28 14.76
C THR A 295 -0.16 -13.15 15.69
N ARG A 296 -1.46 -13.17 15.45
CA ARG A 296 -2.41 -14.12 16.02
C ARG A 296 -3.29 -14.66 14.91
N ASN A 297 -3.45 -15.99 14.89
CA ASN A 297 -4.25 -16.69 13.89
C ASN A 297 -3.82 -16.35 12.45
N PHE A 298 -2.50 -16.49 12.18
CA PHE A 298 -1.92 -16.31 10.86
C PHE A 298 -1.77 -17.68 10.19
N ASN A 299 -2.51 -17.90 9.10
CA ASN A 299 -2.63 -19.22 8.49
C ASN A 299 -2.16 -19.21 7.05
N LEU A 300 -1.27 -20.12 6.73
CA LEU A 300 -0.78 -20.42 5.39
C LEU A 300 -1.22 -21.83 5.03
N SER A 301 -1.86 -21.98 3.87
CA SER A 301 -2.33 -23.27 3.37
C SER A 301 -2.12 -23.35 1.85
N GLU A 302 -1.62 -24.48 1.38
CA GLU A 302 -1.30 -24.70 -0.02
C GLU A 302 -0.35 -23.61 -0.58
N ILE A 303 0.72 -23.33 0.13
CA ILE A 303 1.73 -22.34 -0.27
C ILE A 303 2.95 -23.10 -0.79
N THR A 304 3.26 -22.92 -2.06
CA THR A 304 4.44 -23.48 -2.71
C THR A 304 5.45 -22.39 -3.04
N LEU A 305 6.64 -22.47 -2.45
CA LEU A 305 7.71 -21.50 -2.67
C LEU A 305 8.90 -22.16 -3.37
N ASP A 306 9.31 -21.63 -4.51
CA ASP A 306 10.62 -21.86 -5.12
C ASP A 306 11.56 -20.74 -4.62
N VAL A 307 12.37 -21.05 -3.60
CA VAL A 307 13.23 -20.07 -2.92
C VAL A 307 14.65 -20.20 -3.42
N LYS A 308 15.23 -19.11 -3.92
CA LYS A 308 16.59 -19.06 -4.43
C LYS A 308 17.64 -19.06 -3.30
N ASP A 309 17.46 -18.20 -2.32
CA ASP A 309 18.32 -18.12 -1.16
C ASP A 309 17.83 -19.14 -0.12
N LYS A 310 18.76 -19.94 0.42
CA LYS A 310 18.43 -21.01 1.38
C LYS A 310 18.07 -20.47 2.78
N ASP A 311 17.77 -19.21 2.90
CA ASP A 311 17.38 -18.58 4.16
C ASP A 311 16.05 -19.16 4.65
N ALA A 312 15.96 -19.40 5.96
CA ALA A 312 14.70 -19.75 6.57
C ALA A 312 13.81 -18.51 6.73
N ILE A 313 12.50 -18.70 6.70
CA ILE A 313 11.58 -17.63 7.07
C ILE A 313 11.82 -17.21 8.54
N VAL A 314 11.78 -15.91 8.79
CA VAL A 314 11.89 -15.38 10.16
C VAL A 314 10.52 -15.40 10.83
N LEU A 315 10.39 -16.17 11.89
CA LEU A 315 9.17 -16.28 12.69
C LEU A 315 9.43 -15.77 14.09
N LYS A 316 8.56 -14.86 14.59
CA LYS A 316 8.67 -14.35 15.95
C LYS A 316 7.30 -14.05 16.54
N GLU A 317 7.03 -14.60 17.75
CA GLU A 317 5.82 -14.28 18.54
C GLU A 317 4.50 -14.46 17.77
N ASN A 318 4.34 -15.63 17.12
CA ASN A 318 3.14 -15.96 16.35
C ASN A 318 2.24 -16.90 17.16
N GLU A 319 1.12 -16.38 17.65
CA GLU A 319 0.14 -17.12 18.45
C GLU A 319 -0.90 -17.80 17.57
N GLN A 320 -1.31 -19.02 17.91
CA GLN A 320 -2.40 -19.77 17.25
C GLN A 320 -2.28 -19.78 15.73
N SER A 321 -1.04 -19.75 15.21
CA SER A 321 -0.75 -19.59 13.79
C SER A 321 -0.31 -20.92 13.18
N ASN A 322 -0.75 -21.19 11.94
CA ASN A 322 -0.32 -22.32 11.16
C ASN A 322 0.49 -21.83 9.96
N ILE A 323 1.82 -21.84 10.09
CA ILE A 323 2.74 -21.33 9.09
C ILE A 323 3.52 -22.49 8.51
N HIS A 324 3.06 -22.97 7.36
CA HIS A 324 3.66 -24.07 6.64
C HIS A 324 3.83 -23.73 5.15
N PHE A 325 4.99 -24.10 4.58
CA PHE A 325 5.30 -23.93 3.17
C PHE A 325 5.80 -25.24 2.60
N ASP A 326 5.42 -25.53 1.38
CA ASP A 326 6.05 -26.54 0.57
C ASP A 326 7.17 -25.90 -0.27
N TYR A 327 8.43 -26.29 0.01
CA TYR A 327 9.58 -25.81 -0.74
C TYR A 327 9.80 -26.68 -1.97
N VAL A 328 9.80 -26.06 -3.16
CA VAL A 328 10.20 -26.70 -4.40
C VAL A 328 11.71 -26.58 -4.56
N LYS A 329 12.41 -27.69 -4.87
CA LYS A 329 13.81 -27.64 -5.26
C LYS A 329 13.94 -26.89 -6.58
N THR A 330 14.81 -25.89 -6.62
CA THR A 330 15.01 -25.02 -7.77
C THR A 330 15.35 -25.78 -9.04
N ILE A 331 14.87 -25.30 -10.18
CA ILE A 331 15.09 -25.85 -11.54
C ILE A 331 16.59 -25.94 -11.92
N THR A 332 17.47 -25.23 -11.24
CA THR A 332 18.94 -25.36 -11.41
C THR A 332 19.45 -26.78 -11.15
N ASP A 333 18.77 -27.59 -10.34
CA ASP A 333 19.13 -28.99 -10.13
C ASP A 333 18.67 -29.92 -11.29
N ARG A 334 17.80 -29.46 -12.15
CA ARG A 334 17.33 -30.26 -13.31
C ARG A 334 18.24 -30.17 -14.56
N ARG A 335 19.06 -29.13 -14.67
CA ARG A 335 19.98 -28.96 -15.81
C ARG A 335 21.27 -29.76 -15.69
N THR A 336 21.61 -30.23 -14.51
CA THR A 336 22.78 -31.10 -14.29
C THR A 336 22.52 -32.59 -14.50
N ALA A 337 21.26 -33.00 -14.65
CA ALA A 337 20.87 -34.38 -14.88
C ALA A 337 20.79 -34.80 -16.40
N GLY A 338 21.13 -33.88 -17.29
CA GLY A 338 20.95 -34.06 -18.75
C GLY A 338 22.18 -34.38 -19.59
N ASN A 339 23.31 -34.75 -19.01
CA ASN A 339 24.48 -35.21 -19.74
C ASN A 339 24.85 -36.62 -19.30
N LEU A 340 24.16 -37.62 -19.85
CA LEU A 340 24.70 -38.99 -19.97
C LEU A 340 25.45 -39.07 -21.32
N PRO A 341 26.74 -39.44 -21.31
CA PRO A 341 27.48 -39.69 -22.57
C PRO A 341 26.94 -40.96 -23.24
N HIS A 342 26.89 -40.91 -24.57
CA HIS A 342 26.67 -42.08 -25.44
C HIS A 342 27.78 -43.07 -25.35
#